data_d4ba20358e18a070e81d4c48c96e6aab
#
_entry.id   d4ba20358e18a070e81d4c48c96e6aab
#
_cell.length_a   1.000
_cell.length_b   1.000
_cell.length_c   1.000
_cell.angle_alpha   90.00
_cell.angle_beta   90.00
_cell.angle_gamma   90.00
#
_symmetry.space_group_name_H-M   'P 1'
#
loop_
_entity.id
_entity.type
_entity.pdbx_description
1 polymer ?
#
loop_
_entity_poly.entity_id
_entity_poly.type
_entity_poly.pdbx_seq_one_letter_code
_entity_poly.pdbx_strand_id
1 'polypeptide(L)'
;MTEIAKKGFARHYDTEGWNIHTIKNLETLELGGKTLTCLEAPFLHWPDSMFTYLGEDKVLFPNDAFGQHVASSQRFDDELGIDVALEHAAKFVANLIVPLSPKVLKKLGEVTELGVPIEMIAPSHGIIWRSHAADIINAYVNWAKGVSKNKITIVYDTMHYSTGTA
;
A
#
# COMPACT_ATOMS: atom_id res chain seq x y z
N MET A 1 -7.58 3.93 15.91
CA MET A 1 -8.17 3.91 14.54
C MET A 1 -8.51 5.32 14.08
N THR A 2 -8.76 5.54 12.78
CA THR A 2 -9.25 6.83 12.29
C THR A 2 -10.69 7.09 12.73
N GLU A 3 -11.12 8.36 12.73
CA GLU A 3 -12.52 8.72 13.06
C GLU A 3 -13.50 8.12 12.04
N ILE A 4 -13.07 7.97 10.77
CA ILE A 4 -13.90 7.33 9.73
C ILE A 4 -14.05 5.84 10.01
N ALA A 5 -12.96 5.15 10.41
CA ALA A 5 -13.01 3.75 10.81
C ALA A 5 -13.96 3.53 12.00
N LYS A 6 -13.92 4.39 13.02
CA LYS A 6 -14.85 4.33 14.17
C LYS A 6 -16.30 4.37 13.72
N LYS A 7 -16.64 5.30 12.81
CA LYS A 7 -18.00 5.39 12.25
C LYS A 7 -18.38 4.16 11.42
N GLY A 8 -17.41 3.57 10.72
CA GLY A 8 -17.60 2.33 9.97
C GLY A 8 -17.90 1.15 10.90
N PHE A 9 -17.10 0.98 11.95
CA PHE A 9 -17.29 -0.08 12.93
C PHE A 9 -18.67 -0.01 13.62
N ALA A 10 -19.11 1.18 14.01
CA ALA A 10 -20.42 1.38 14.66
C ALA A 10 -21.64 1.00 13.78
N ARG A 11 -21.44 0.81 12.45
CA ARG A 11 -22.51 0.34 11.56
C ARG A 11 -22.64 -1.18 11.54
N HIS A 12 -21.62 -1.90 11.94
CA HIS A 12 -21.53 -3.36 11.81
C HIS A 12 -21.44 -4.06 13.17
N TYR A 13 -20.98 -3.35 14.19
CA TYR A 13 -20.76 -3.90 15.53
C TYR A 13 -21.40 -3.00 16.58
N ASP A 14 -21.89 -3.60 17.65
CA ASP A 14 -22.21 -2.86 18.87
C ASP A 14 -20.88 -2.48 19.54
N THR A 15 -20.58 -1.19 19.50
CA THR A 15 -19.33 -0.63 20.03
C THR A 15 -19.51 0.03 21.41
N GLU A 16 -20.66 -0.15 22.05
CA GLU A 16 -20.89 0.36 23.40
C GLU A 16 -19.89 -0.26 24.38
N GLY A 17 -19.28 0.58 25.19
CA GLY A 17 -18.25 0.15 26.16
C GLY A 17 -16.86 -0.15 25.57
N TRP A 18 -16.65 -0.06 24.25
CA TRP A 18 -15.32 -0.22 23.67
C TRP A 18 -14.43 0.98 24.00
N ASN A 19 -13.22 0.71 24.48
CA ASN A 19 -12.21 1.75 24.67
C ASN A 19 -11.55 2.06 23.30
N ILE A 20 -12.19 2.92 22.53
CA ILE A 20 -11.74 3.31 21.19
C ILE A 20 -10.99 4.64 21.28
N HIS A 21 -9.68 4.61 20.99
CA HIS A 21 -8.88 5.81 20.77
C HIS A 21 -8.91 6.16 19.27
N THR A 22 -9.40 7.35 18.94
CA THR A 22 -9.35 7.90 17.57
C THR A 22 -8.10 8.75 17.43
N ILE A 23 -7.30 8.42 16.43
CA ILE A 23 -6.03 9.10 16.16
C ILE A 23 -6.25 10.37 15.32
N LYS A 24 -5.35 11.31 15.50
CA LYS A 24 -5.16 12.44 14.59
C LYS A 24 -3.97 12.16 13.65
N ASN A 25 -3.95 12.84 12.52
CA ASN A 25 -2.82 12.73 11.61
C ASN A 25 -1.50 13.13 12.32
N LEU A 26 -0.47 12.33 12.19
CA LEU A 26 0.84 12.45 12.86
C LEU A 26 0.81 12.28 14.38
N GLU A 27 -0.29 11.79 14.94
CA GLU A 27 -0.33 11.46 16.36
C GLU A 27 0.61 10.29 16.66
N THR A 28 1.29 10.37 17.79
CA THR A 28 2.19 9.33 18.29
C THR A 28 1.57 8.56 19.44
N LEU A 29 1.81 7.27 19.46
CA LEU A 29 1.39 6.35 20.53
C LEU A 29 2.62 5.65 21.11
N GLU A 30 2.82 5.81 22.41
CA GLU A 30 3.91 5.16 23.14
C GLU A 30 3.55 3.71 23.49
N LEU A 31 4.44 2.78 23.15
CA LEU A 31 4.28 1.33 23.39
C LEU A 31 5.27 0.77 24.42
N GLY A 32 5.73 1.60 25.35
CA GLY A 32 6.68 1.14 26.37
C GLY A 32 8.09 0.88 25.82
N GLY A 33 8.67 1.85 25.15
CA GLY A 33 10.02 1.79 24.56
C GLY A 33 10.05 1.82 23.05
N LYS A 34 8.88 1.86 22.43
CA LYS A 34 8.72 2.07 20.98
C LYS A 34 7.59 3.06 20.72
N THR A 35 7.69 3.80 19.64
CA THR A 35 6.76 4.86 19.27
C THR A 35 6.14 4.56 17.91
N LEU A 36 4.80 4.53 17.87
CA LEU A 36 4.04 4.48 16.62
C LEU A 36 3.65 5.90 16.22
N THR A 37 3.97 6.29 15.00
CA THR A 37 3.42 7.50 14.37
C THR A 37 2.30 7.12 13.41
N CYS A 38 1.12 7.69 13.60
CA CYS A 38 -0.06 7.39 12.79
C CYS A 38 -0.25 8.46 11.70
N LEU A 39 -0.39 8.05 10.45
CA LEU A 39 -0.63 8.94 9.31
C LEU A 39 -1.95 8.56 8.65
N GLU A 40 -2.91 9.47 8.67
CA GLU A 40 -4.14 9.25 7.91
C GLU A 40 -3.83 9.18 6.41
N ALA A 41 -4.32 8.15 5.74
CA ALA A 41 -4.12 7.90 4.32
C ALA A 41 -5.46 7.63 3.61
N PRO A 42 -6.44 8.57 3.72
CA PRO A 42 -7.78 8.34 3.23
C PRO A 42 -7.81 8.03 1.73
N PHE A 43 -8.54 6.97 1.37
CA PHE A 43 -8.65 6.44 0.01
C PHE A 43 -7.35 5.82 -0.56
N LEU A 44 -6.46 5.35 0.32
CA LEU A 44 -5.38 4.46 -0.08
C LEU A 44 -5.55 3.03 0.51
N HIS A 45 -6.53 2.14 0.07
CA HIS A 45 -7.46 2.65 -0.95
C HIS A 45 -8.89 2.82 -0.39
N TRP A 46 -9.12 2.56 0.90
CA TRP A 46 -10.39 2.76 1.60
C TRP A 46 -10.45 4.14 2.27
N PRO A 47 -11.66 4.69 2.51
CA PRO A 47 -11.82 6.02 3.12
C PRO A 47 -11.16 6.16 4.49
N ASP A 48 -11.05 5.07 5.24
CA ASP A 48 -10.56 4.99 6.62
C ASP A 48 -9.10 4.52 6.73
N SER A 49 -8.42 4.31 5.59
CA SER A 49 -7.03 3.85 5.54
C SER A 49 -6.09 4.78 6.31
N MET A 50 -5.13 4.17 6.99
CA MET A 50 -4.05 4.87 7.67
C MET A 50 -2.75 4.09 7.53
N PHE A 51 -1.63 4.79 7.59
CA PHE A 51 -0.31 4.23 7.74
C PHE A 51 0.10 4.33 9.21
N THR A 52 0.89 3.38 9.66
CA THR A 52 1.51 3.42 10.98
C THR A 52 3.01 3.19 10.81
N TYR A 53 3.82 4.07 11.37
CA TYR A 53 5.27 3.97 11.31
C TYR A 53 5.85 3.69 12.69
N LEU A 54 6.64 2.62 12.82
CA LEU A 54 7.37 2.25 14.01
C LEU A 54 8.80 2.79 13.91
N GLY A 55 9.09 3.86 14.64
CA GLY A 55 10.29 4.65 14.45
C GLY A 55 11.58 3.90 14.76
N GLU A 56 11.65 3.17 15.87
CA GLU A 56 12.84 2.47 16.36
C GLU A 56 13.24 1.32 15.42
N ASP A 57 12.28 0.65 14.80
CA ASP A 57 12.51 -0.46 13.89
C ASP A 57 12.48 -0.02 12.41
N LYS A 58 12.16 1.26 12.13
CA LYS A 58 12.05 1.85 10.79
C LYS A 58 11.09 1.08 9.89
N VAL A 59 9.99 0.59 10.46
CA VAL A 59 8.98 -0.22 9.79
C VAL A 59 7.75 0.63 9.49
N LEU A 60 7.34 0.62 8.23
CA LEU A 60 6.07 1.18 7.80
C LEU A 60 5.02 0.06 7.67
N PHE A 61 3.88 0.24 8.32
CA PHE A 61 2.67 -0.56 8.17
C PHE A 61 1.64 0.25 7.37
N PRO A 62 1.56 0.08 6.06
CA PRO A 62 0.80 0.97 5.20
C PRO A 62 -0.64 0.49 4.93
N ASN A 63 -1.17 -0.41 5.73
CA ASN A 63 -2.39 -1.14 5.43
C ASN A 63 -2.24 -1.87 4.07
N ASP A 64 -3.11 -1.64 3.09
CA ASP A 64 -3.10 -2.35 1.80
C ASP A 64 -2.09 -1.76 0.78
N ALA A 65 -1.62 -0.53 1.00
CA ALA A 65 -0.62 0.06 0.11
C ALA A 65 0.66 -0.77 0.10
N PHE A 66 1.28 -0.89 -1.06
CA PHE A 66 2.45 -1.74 -1.33
C PHE A 66 2.17 -3.26 -1.21
N GLY A 67 0.93 -3.65 -0.93
CA GLY A 67 0.51 -5.05 -0.89
C GLY A 67 0.46 -5.69 -2.27
N GLN A 68 0.33 -7.03 -2.29
CA GLN A 68 0.21 -7.82 -3.51
C GLN A 68 -0.77 -8.97 -3.27
N HIS A 69 -1.48 -9.36 -4.33
CA HIS A 69 -2.27 -10.59 -4.32
C HIS A 69 -1.41 -11.73 -4.87
N VAL A 70 -0.65 -12.35 -3.98
CA VAL A 70 0.22 -13.49 -4.31
C VAL A 70 0.04 -14.59 -3.28
N ALA A 71 -0.16 -15.81 -3.74
CA ALA A 71 -0.14 -17.00 -2.89
C ALA A 71 1.29 -17.53 -2.81
N SER A 72 1.89 -17.48 -1.63
CA SER A 72 3.27 -17.89 -1.42
C SER A 72 3.47 -18.43 0.00
N SER A 73 4.40 -19.35 0.16
CA SER A 73 4.93 -19.77 1.47
C SER A 73 6.03 -18.82 1.98
N GLN A 74 6.65 -18.08 1.08
CA GLN A 74 7.61 -17.03 1.41
C GLN A 74 6.91 -15.84 2.08
N ARG A 75 7.63 -15.18 2.99
CA ARG A 75 7.11 -14.02 3.72
C ARG A 75 7.74 -12.71 3.27
N PHE A 76 8.90 -12.75 2.65
CA PHE A 76 9.72 -11.59 2.33
C PHE A 76 10.04 -11.51 0.84
N ASP A 77 10.30 -10.30 0.38
CA ASP A 77 10.59 -9.96 -1.02
C ASP A 77 11.83 -10.65 -1.57
N ASP A 78 12.88 -10.77 -0.77
CA ASP A 78 14.13 -11.45 -1.11
C ASP A 78 13.98 -12.98 -1.18
N GLU A 79 13.00 -13.55 -0.51
CA GLU A 79 12.67 -14.97 -0.55
C GLU A 79 11.81 -15.31 -1.78
N LEU A 80 10.86 -14.45 -2.13
CA LEU A 80 9.96 -14.65 -3.28
C LEU A 80 10.65 -14.31 -4.60
N GLY A 81 11.54 -13.34 -4.57
CA GLY A 81 12.18 -12.74 -5.73
C GLY A 81 11.51 -11.42 -6.15
N ILE A 82 12.35 -10.40 -6.31
CA ILE A 82 11.91 -9.01 -6.55
C ILE A 82 11.04 -8.87 -7.80
N ASP A 83 11.35 -9.55 -8.88
CA ASP A 83 10.61 -9.46 -10.14
C ASP A 83 9.17 -9.97 -9.97
N VAL A 84 9.00 -11.10 -9.27
CA VAL A 84 7.68 -11.69 -8.97
C VAL A 84 6.90 -10.76 -8.05
N ALA A 85 7.54 -10.25 -7.00
CA ALA A 85 6.91 -9.35 -6.04
C ALA A 85 6.43 -8.05 -6.73
N LEU A 86 7.26 -7.43 -7.56
CA LEU A 86 6.90 -6.23 -8.31
C LEU A 86 5.82 -6.48 -9.36
N GLU A 87 5.82 -7.63 -10.05
CA GLU A 87 4.77 -7.98 -11.00
C GLU A 87 3.41 -8.05 -10.31
N HIS A 88 3.32 -8.74 -9.17
CA HIS A 88 2.07 -8.83 -8.42
C HIS A 88 1.64 -7.50 -7.80
N ALA A 89 2.59 -6.68 -7.33
CA ALA A 89 2.30 -5.33 -6.86
C ALA A 89 1.79 -4.43 -8.00
N ALA A 90 2.37 -4.53 -9.21
CA ALA A 90 1.90 -3.79 -10.39
C ALA A 90 0.47 -4.19 -10.78
N LYS A 91 0.12 -5.48 -10.72
CA LYS A 91 -1.25 -5.95 -10.93
C LYS A 91 -2.22 -5.36 -9.90
N PHE A 92 -1.84 -5.35 -8.63
CA PHE A 92 -2.64 -4.74 -7.56
C PHE A 92 -2.86 -3.25 -7.82
N VAL A 93 -1.80 -2.51 -8.12
CA VAL A 93 -1.88 -1.07 -8.42
C VAL A 93 -2.75 -0.80 -9.65
N ALA A 94 -2.57 -1.56 -10.72
CA ALA A 94 -3.34 -1.38 -11.95
C ALA A 94 -4.84 -1.58 -11.75
N ASN A 95 -5.23 -2.53 -10.90
CA ASN A 95 -6.63 -2.85 -10.66
C ASN A 95 -7.31 -1.92 -9.66
N LEU A 96 -6.60 -1.45 -8.63
CA LEU A 96 -7.22 -0.79 -7.47
C LEU A 96 -6.72 0.63 -7.24
N ILE A 97 -5.46 0.92 -7.53
CA ILE A 97 -4.78 2.14 -7.10
C ILE A 97 -4.70 3.21 -8.19
N VAL A 98 -4.61 2.82 -9.46
CA VAL A 98 -4.44 3.78 -10.57
C VAL A 98 -5.44 4.93 -10.55
N PRO A 99 -6.76 4.74 -10.30
CA PRO A 99 -7.71 5.85 -10.21
C PRO A 99 -7.41 6.83 -9.05
N LEU A 100 -6.59 6.41 -8.09
CA LEU A 100 -6.23 7.15 -6.89
C LEU A 100 -4.81 7.75 -6.98
N SER A 101 -4.16 7.68 -8.13
CA SER A 101 -2.78 8.14 -8.36
C SER A 101 -2.46 9.52 -7.78
N PRO A 102 -3.30 10.55 -7.90
CA PRO A 102 -3.02 11.85 -7.27
C PRO A 102 -2.92 11.77 -5.75
N LYS A 103 -3.73 10.91 -5.11
CA LYS A 103 -3.70 10.70 -3.64
C LYS A 103 -2.45 9.94 -3.23
N VAL A 104 -2.03 8.95 -4.04
CA VAL A 104 -0.76 8.23 -3.85
C VAL A 104 0.40 9.20 -3.84
N LEU A 105 0.54 10.03 -4.89
CA LEU A 105 1.64 10.99 -5.01
C LEU A 105 1.66 11.98 -3.85
N LYS A 106 0.50 12.49 -3.46
CA LYS A 106 0.38 13.39 -2.30
C LYS A 106 0.85 12.69 -1.03
N LYS A 107 0.36 11.47 -0.74
CA LYS A 107 0.69 10.75 0.50
C LYS A 107 2.16 10.36 0.55
N LEU A 108 2.73 9.89 -0.57
CA LEU A 108 4.17 9.58 -0.63
C LEU A 108 5.03 10.82 -0.48
N GLY A 109 4.58 11.98 -0.99
CA GLY A 109 5.21 13.27 -0.73
C GLY A 109 5.23 13.59 0.77
N GLU A 110 4.09 13.51 1.44
CA GLU A 110 3.98 13.75 2.89
C GLU A 110 4.89 12.81 3.69
N VAL A 111 4.95 11.51 3.34
CA VAL A 111 5.85 10.54 4.00
C VAL A 111 7.33 10.92 3.77
N THR A 112 7.66 11.38 2.56
CA THR A 112 9.03 11.82 2.24
C THR A 112 9.41 13.09 3.02
N GLU A 113 8.48 14.02 3.17
CA GLU A 113 8.69 15.27 3.93
C GLU A 113 8.93 15.03 5.42
N LEU A 114 8.46 13.92 5.97
CA LEU A 114 8.78 13.52 7.35
C LEU A 114 10.27 13.21 7.54
N GLY A 115 10.99 12.90 6.47
CA GLY A 115 12.43 12.62 6.51
C GLY A 115 12.82 11.39 7.33
N VAL A 116 11.86 10.49 7.60
CA VAL A 116 12.11 9.28 8.39
C VAL A 116 12.63 8.15 7.48
N PRO A 117 13.63 7.38 7.94
CA PRO A 117 14.11 6.22 7.20
C PRO A 117 13.05 5.10 7.21
N ILE A 118 12.78 4.51 6.06
CA ILE A 118 11.93 3.33 5.93
C ILE A 118 12.79 2.17 5.43
N GLU A 119 13.10 1.24 6.33
CA GLU A 119 13.92 0.06 6.01
C GLU A 119 13.06 -1.17 5.70
N MET A 120 11.83 -1.20 6.20
CA MET A 120 10.89 -2.28 5.98
C MET A 120 9.48 -1.74 5.72
N ILE A 121 8.74 -2.40 4.83
CA ILE A 121 7.32 -2.13 4.60
C ILE A 121 6.55 -3.42 4.79
N ALA A 122 5.64 -3.44 5.76
CA ALA A 122 4.83 -4.60 6.12
C ALA A 122 3.35 -4.33 5.80
N PRO A 123 2.89 -4.61 4.57
CA PRO A 123 1.51 -4.43 4.18
C PRO A 123 0.58 -5.47 4.83
N SER A 124 -0.74 -5.23 4.81
CA SER A 124 -1.74 -6.11 5.40
C SER A 124 -1.91 -7.44 4.64
N HIS A 125 -1.46 -7.52 3.39
CA HIS A 125 -1.52 -8.73 2.56
C HIS A 125 -0.34 -8.81 1.59
N GLY A 126 -0.02 -10.03 1.15
CA GLY A 126 1.15 -10.32 0.33
C GLY A 126 2.41 -10.52 1.17
N ILE A 127 3.56 -10.20 0.57
CA ILE A 127 4.88 -10.31 1.23
C ILE A 127 5.31 -8.99 1.86
N ILE A 128 6.26 -9.08 2.78
CA ILE A 128 6.89 -7.94 3.44
C ILE A 128 8.14 -7.53 2.64
N TRP A 129 8.29 -6.24 2.38
CA TRP A 129 9.46 -5.64 1.74
C TRP A 129 10.50 -5.32 2.81
N ARG A 130 11.55 -6.13 2.91
CA ARG A 130 12.68 -5.91 3.85
C ARG A 130 13.99 -5.59 3.14
N SER A 131 14.16 -6.02 1.90
CA SER A 131 15.38 -5.80 1.12
C SER A 131 15.17 -4.76 0.01
N HIS A 132 13.95 -4.60 -0.49
CA HIS A 132 13.62 -3.74 -1.63
C HIS A 132 12.53 -2.71 -1.31
N ALA A 133 12.50 -2.20 -0.06
CA ALA A 133 11.54 -1.18 0.36
C ALA A 133 11.62 0.09 -0.53
N ALA A 134 12.82 0.53 -0.87
CA ALA A 134 13.01 1.69 -1.75
C ALA A 134 12.53 1.42 -3.18
N ASP A 135 12.72 0.19 -3.68
CA ASP A 135 12.32 -0.18 -5.05
C ASP A 135 10.81 -0.15 -5.22
N ILE A 136 10.05 -0.69 -4.26
CA ILE A 136 8.59 -0.64 -4.33
C ILE A 136 8.04 0.78 -4.16
N ILE A 137 8.63 1.62 -3.32
CA ILE A 137 8.25 3.04 -3.21
C ILE A 137 8.46 3.74 -4.57
N ASN A 138 9.63 3.56 -5.18
CA ASN A 138 9.95 4.14 -6.49
C ASN A 138 9.00 3.61 -7.59
N ALA A 139 8.67 2.33 -7.55
CA ALA A 139 7.71 1.74 -8.48
C ALA A 139 6.32 2.39 -8.35
N TYR A 140 5.82 2.56 -7.13
CA TYR A 140 4.54 3.24 -6.88
C TYR A 140 4.54 4.68 -7.39
N VAL A 141 5.61 5.45 -7.16
CA VAL A 141 5.75 6.82 -7.68
C VAL A 141 5.70 6.82 -9.20
N ASN A 142 6.43 5.91 -9.86
CA ASN A 142 6.47 5.81 -11.31
C ASN A 142 5.11 5.41 -11.90
N TRP A 143 4.44 4.42 -11.31
CA TRP A 143 3.10 4.00 -11.73
C TRP A 143 2.08 5.12 -11.54
N ALA A 144 2.11 5.81 -10.41
CA ALA A 144 1.20 6.93 -10.14
C ALA A 144 1.45 8.14 -11.03
N LYS A 145 2.69 8.35 -11.51
CA LYS A 145 3.03 9.37 -12.51
C LYS A 145 2.67 8.95 -13.94
N GLY A 146 2.22 7.72 -14.15
CA GLY A 146 1.94 7.18 -15.47
C GLY A 146 3.20 6.95 -16.33
N VAL A 147 4.36 6.74 -15.69
CA VAL A 147 5.59 6.41 -16.42
C VAL A 147 5.38 5.08 -17.13
N SER A 148 5.40 5.10 -18.45
CA SER A 148 5.15 3.94 -19.30
C SER A 148 6.40 3.54 -20.08
N LYS A 149 6.45 2.27 -20.49
CA LYS A 149 7.44 1.78 -21.46
C LYS A 149 6.91 2.05 -22.88
N ASN A 150 7.82 2.18 -23.86
CA ASN A 150 7.45 2.20 -25.28
C ASN A 150 6.93 0.82 -25.69
N LYS A 151 5.68 0.53 -25.34
CA LYS A 151 5.03 -0.77 -25.55
C LYS A 151 3.58 -0.54 -25.94
N ILE A 152 3.14 -1.21 -26.97
CA ILE A 152 1.74 -1.29 -27.37
C ILE A 152 1.24 -2.68 -26.98
N THR A 153 0.11 -2.73 -26.29
CA THR A 153 -0.59 -3.98 -26.00
C THR A 153 -1.85 -4.01 -26.87
N ILE A 154 -1.97 -5.02 -27.70
CA ILE A 154 -3.15 -5.25 -28.53
C ILE A 154 -3.95 -6.37 -27.86
N VAL A 155 -5.17 -6.06 -27.47
CA VAL A 155 -6.14 -7.04 -26.99
C VAL A 155 -7.18 -7.25 -28.10
N TYR A 156 -7.31 -8.50 -28.54
CA TYR A 156 -8.23 -8.85 -29.61
C TYR A 156 -8.95 -10.16 -29.30
N ASP A 157 -10.09 -10.34 -29.92
CA ASP A 157 -10.81 -11.61 -29.98
C ASP A 157 -11.04 -11.98 -31.44
N THR A 158 -11.15 -13.26 -31.72
CA THR A 158 -11.36 -13.75 -33.08
C THR A 158 -12.19 -15.04 -33.10
N MET A 159 -13.24 -15.05 -33.92
CA MET A 159 -14.09 -16.21 -34.07
C MET A 159 -13.46 -17.29 -34.99
N HIS A 160 -12.65 -16.87 -35.97
CA HIS A 160 -12.08 -17.74 -37.01
C HIS A 160 -10.58 -17.51 -37.25
N TYR A 161 -9.86 -17.06 -36.24
CA TYR A 161 -8.42 -16.73 -36.29
C TYR A 161 -7.98 -15.66 -37.28
N SER A 162 -8.94 -15.03 -37.99
CA SER A 162 -8.64 -14.01 -39.00
C SER A 162 -7.90 -12.80 -38.43
N THR A 163 -8.22 -12.39 -37.19
CA THR A 163 -7.55 -11.28 -36.52
C THR A 163 -6.19 -11.70 -35.93
N GLY A 164 -5.98 -12.99 -35.67
CA GLY A 164 -4.73 -13.53 -35.13
C GLY A 164 -3.60 -13.65 -36.16
N THR A 165 -3.92 -13.48 -37.44
CA THR A 165 -2.96 -13.54 -38.57
C THR A 165 -2.66 -12.16 -39.16
N ALA A 166 -3.25 -11.10 -38.62
CA ALA A 166 -3.00 -9.72 -39.00
C ALA A 166 -1.91 -9.13 -38.10
#